data_f97775e42485220205e53b8e1165d578
#
_entry.id   f97775e42485220205e53b8e1165d578
#
_cell.length_a   1.000
_cell.length_b   1.000
_cell.length_c   1.000
_cell.angle_alpha   90.00
_cell.angle_beta   90.00
_cell.angle_gamma   90.00
#
_symmetry.space_group_name_H-M   'P 1'
#
loop_
_entity.id
_entity.type
_entity.pdbx_description
1 polymer ?
#
loop_
_entity_poly.entity_id
_entity_poly.type
_entity_poly.pdbx_seq_one_letter_code
_entity_poly.pdbx_strand_id
1 'polypeptide(L)'
;MTVNSSVNFTKANFYRITRCGDCNAVVKISTLQQGQSAVCPRCHNVLYATSRWSLKRCSIIALSILILMPFALTYPLLSIDLLGEKIDASVWLGVWKMATQGFSYTAFLIFICAVFMPIAFALLVILLQLSKMMKIKPRNLLISLGYIKPWVMFDVYLVALGVSIFKVREYATLEVDIYLIAFVFTALLTTLLFIKINPNEVWNDFYPQSKAVNELTRAESLRYCHSCQYSFINPLSDRKGREICPRCFSQIDIPPSIKLQRTWALLLAGIIMLFPANLLPMSVVYLN
;
A
#
# COMPACT_ATOMS: atom_id res chain seq x y z
N MET A 1 -4.50 29.93 11.68
CA MET A 1 -5.84 29.76 12.29
C MET A 1 -5.64 29.20 13.69
N THR A 2 -5.73 30.09 14.66
CA THR A 2 -5.61 29.83 16.09
C THR A 2 -6.90 29.19 16.59
N VAL A 3 -6.84 27.93 17.01
CA VAL A 3 -7.96 27.27 17.68
C VAL A 3 -7.86 27.56 19.17
N ASN A 4 -8.64 28.56 19.58
CA ASN A 4 -9.01 28.75 20.96
C ASN A 4 -10.04 27.69 21.35
N SER A 5 -9.70 26.76 22.21
CA SER A 5 -10.66 25.87 22.86
C SER A 5 -10.44 25.87 24.35
N SER A 6 -11.30 26.63 25.02
CA SER A 6 -11.61 26.47 26.44
C SER A 6 -12.14 25.04 26.68
N VAL A 7 -11.32 24.17 27.20
CA VAL A 7 -11.66 22.78 27.51
C VAL A 7 -12.17 22.68 28.93
N ASN A 8 -13.45 22.39 29.07
CA ASN A 8 -14.06 21.96 30.34
C ASN A 8 -13.44 20.64 30.83
N PHE A 9 -12.79 20.68 31.98
CA PHE A 9 -12.11 19.57 32.65
C PHE A 9 -13.08 18.72 33.49
N THR A 10 -13.91 17.88 32.86
CA THR A 10 -14.72 16.89 33.60
C THR A 10 -15.05 15.65 32.78
N LYS A 11 -14.03 14.96 32.23
CA LYS A 11 -14.07 13.55 31.84
C LYS A 11 -12.63 13.06 31.82
N ALA A 12 -12.36 11.90 32.46
CA ALA A 12 -11.04 11.29 32.45
C ALA A 12 -10.50 11.20 31.04
N ASN A 13 -9.66 12.15 30.63
CA ASN A 13 -9.06 12.22 29.31
C ASN A 13 -8.03 11.12 29.22
N PHE A 14 -8.36 10.03 28.55
CA PHE A 14 -7.39 9.01 28.20
C PHE A 14 -6.39 9.60 27.22
N TYR A 15 -5.17 9.81 27.67
CA TYR A 15 -4.05 10.24 26.84
C TYR A 15 -3.28 9.02 26.35
N ARG A 16 -2.87 9.07 25.11
CA ARG A 16 -1.95 8.12 24.53
C ARG A 16 -0.62 8.82 24.28
N ILE A 17 0.46 8.29 24.84
CA ILE A 17 1.82 8.78 24.58
C ILE A 17 2.39 7.95 23.43
N THR A 18 2.89 8.61 22.41
CA THR A 18 3.54 7.97 21.26
C THR A 18 4.82 8.70 20.91
N ARG A 19 5.78 7.97 20.32
CA ARG A 19 7.00 8.55 19.79
C ARG A 19 6.83 8.75 18.29
N CYS A 20 7.21 9.92 17.78
CA CYS A 20 7.20 10.18 16.35
C CYS A 20 8.28 9.34 15.66
N GLY A 21 7.91 8.62 14.58
CA GLY A 21 8.84 7.77 13.83
C GLY A 21 9.94 8.55 13.10
N ASP A 22 9.70 9.82 12.75
CA ASP A 22 10.65 10.63 11.95
C ASP A 22 11.58 11.47 12.84
N CYS A 23 11.00 12.26 13.76
CA CYS A 23 11.79 13.19 14.57
C CYS A 23 12.06 12.70 16.00
N ASN A 24 11.60 11.51 16.37
CA ASN A 24 11.72 10.90 17.71
C ASN A 24 11.10 11.71 18.86
N ALA A 25 10.34 12.79 18.57
CA ALA A 25 9.66 13.55 19.60
C ALA A 25 8.59 12.70 20.29
N VAL A 26 8.49 12.82 21.61
CA VAL A 26 7.44 12.18 22.40
C VAL A 26 6.23 13.11 22.42
N VAL A 27 5.10 12.62 21.95
CA VAL A 27 3.87 13.40 21.77
C VAL A 27 2.73 12.76 22.56
N LYS A 28 1.99 13.59 23.29
CA LYS A 28 0.78 13.20 23.99
C LYS A 28 -0.43 13.42 23.09
N ILE A 29 -1.14 12.36 22.75
CA ILE A 29 -2.31 12.39 21.88
C ILE A 29 -3.55 12.23 22.75
N SER A 30 -4.51 13.16 22.63
CA SER A 30 -5.85 13.02 23.22
C SER A 30 -6.69 12.00 22.45
N THR A 31 -7.81 11.58 23.00
CA THR A 31 -8.77 10.74 22.29
C THR A 31 -9.25 11.44 21.01
N LEU A 32 -9.02 10.82 19.87
CA LEU A 32 -9.43 11.35 18.58
C LEU A 32 -10.85 10.88 18.23
N GLN A 33 -11.65 11.78 17.69
CA GLN A 33 -12.94 11.45 17.09
C GLN A 33 -12.74 10.85 15.69
N GLN A 34 -13.75 10.18 15.16
CA GLN A 34 -13.69 9.59 13.82
C GLN A 34 -13.43 10.66 12.75
N GLY A 35 -12.40 10.45 11.95
CA GLY A 35 -11.99 11.36 10.89
C GLY A 35 -11.01 12.46 11.31
N GLN A 36 -10.55 12.46 12.56
CA GLN A 36 -9.48 13.35 13.03
C GLN A 36 -8.11 12.68 12.88
N SER A 37 -7.08 13.49 12.68
CA SER A 37 -5.69 13.06 12.65
C SER A 37 -4.87 13.81 13.70
N ALA A 38 -3.98 13.10 14.38
CA ALA A 38 -2.97 13.69 15.24
C ALA A 38 -1.70 13.91 14.45
N VAL A 39 -1.18 15.13 14.50
CA VAL A 39 0.02 15.55 13.77
C VAL A 39 1.12 15.87 14.79
N CYS A 40 2.35 15.53 14.46
CA CYS A 40 3.50 15.84 15.31
C CYS A 40 3.72 17.37 15.35
N PRO A 41 3.80 18.00 16.53
CA PRO A 41 4.01 19.45 16.63
C PRO A 41 5.41 19.89 16.16
N ARG A 42 6.37 18.96 16.06
CA ARG A 42 7.75 19.25 15.66
C ARG A 42 8.00 19.13 14.16
N CYS A 43 7.55 18.05 13.54
CA CYS A 43 7.84 17.73 12.13
C CYS A 43 6.60 17.66 11.25
N HIS A 44 5.41 17.91 11.79
CA HIS A 44 4.11 17.87 11.11
C HIS A 44 3.74 16.51 10.49
N ASN A 45 4.50 15.45 10.78
CA ASN A 45 4.12 14.11 10.33
C ASN A 45 2.86 13.62 11.03
N VAL A 46 2.02 12.89 10.30
CA VAL A 46 0.78 12.29 10.83
C VAL A 46 1.13 11.10 11.71
N LEU A 47 0.91 11.26 13.01
CA LEU A 47 1.19 10.21 14.01
C LEU A 47 0.09 9.15 14.07
N TYR A 48 -1.15 9.60 13.95
CA TYR A 48 -2.32 8.74 13.99
C TYR A 48 -3.47 9.41 13.23
N ALA A 49 -4.15 8.67 12.40
CA ALA A 49 -5.34 9.12 11.69
C ALA A 49 -6.45 8.09 11.91
N THR A 50 -7.62 8.57 12.35
CA THR A 50 -8.80 7.72 12.47
C THR A 50 -9.57 7.74 11.15
N SER A 51 -9.78 6.57 10.55
CA SER A 51 -10.61 6.44 9.35
C SER A 51 -12.10 6.35 9.73
N ARG A 52 -12.95 6.92 8.91
CA ARG A 52 -14.40 6.71 9.01
C ARG A 52 -14.84 5.35 8.45
N TRP A 53 -13.90 4.60 7.87
CA TRP A 53 -14.20 3.37 7.14
C TRP A 53 -13.89 2.15 8.00
N SER A 54 -14.91 1.37 8.30
CA SER A 54 -14.75 0.10 8.99
C SER A 54 -14.14 -0.96 8.06
N LEU A 55 -13.43 -1.92 8.63
CA LEU A 55 -12.88 -3.06 7.88
C LEU A 55 -13.96 -3.81 7.08
N LYS A 56 -15.22 -3.84 7.57
CA LYS A 56 -16.37 -4.41 6.83
C LYS A 56 -16.62 -3.70 5.49
N ARG A 57 -16.59 -2.37 5.46
CA ARG A 57 -16.77 -1.61 4.20
C ARG A 57 -15.62 -1.85 3.24
N CYS A 58 -14.39 -1.90 3.74
CA CYS A 58 -13.22 -2.23 2.93
C CYS A 58 -13.31 -3.65 2.35
N SER A 59 -13.83 -4.63 3.10
CA SER A 59 -13.98 -6.00 2.61
C SER A 59 -15.07 -6.15 1.54
N ILE A 60 -16.13 -5.36 1.59
CA ILE A 60 -17.17 -5.34 0.54
C ILE A 60 -16.57 -4.82 -0.76
N ILE A 61 -15.80 -3.72 -0.70
CA ILE A 61 -15.09 -3.20 -1.88
C ILE A 61 -14.09 -4.22 -2.42
N ALA A 62 -13.33 -4.87 -1.54
CA ALA A 62 -12.38 -5.91 -1.94
C ALA A 62 -13.08 -7.09 -2.64
N LEU A 63 -14.27 -7.48 -2.18
CA LEU A 63 -15.08 -8.51 -2.84
C LEU A 63 -15.55 -8.05 -4.22
N SER A 64 -16.00 -6.80 -4.35
CA SER A 64 -16.39 -6.23 -5.65
C SER A 64 -15.22 -6.21 -6.63
N ILE A 65 -14.01 -5.87 -6.15
CA ILE A 65 -12.79 -5.92 -6.97
C ILE A 65 -12.54 -7.35 -7.47
N LEU A 66 -12.62 -8.37 -6.61
CA LEU A 66 -12.39 -9.76 -7.00
C LEU A 66 -13.42 -10.27 -8.02
N ILE A 67 -14.66 -9.80 -7.96
CA ILE A 67 -15.70 -10.17 -8.92
C ILE A 67 -15.46 -9.48 -10.28
N LEU A 68 -15.02 -8.23 -10.28
CA LEU A 68 -14.75 -7.49 -11.52
C LEU A 68 -13.40 -7.86 -12.18
N MET A 69 -12.42 -8.35 -11.41
CA MET A 69 -11.07 -8.66 -11.91
C MET A 69 -11.04 -9.60 -13.11
N PRO A 70 -11.76 -10.73 -13.14
CA PRO A 70 -11.77 -11.60 -14.32
C PRO A 70 -12.22 -10.86 -15.57
N PHE A 71 -13.27 -10.05 -15.46
CA PHE A 71 -13.79 -9.26 -16.60
C PHE A 71 -12.78 -8.21 -17.07
N ALA A 72 -12.10 -7.55 -16.14
CA ALA A 72 -11.11 -6.52 -16.45
C ALA A 72 -9.82 -7.08 -17.08
N LEU A 73 -9.45 -8.34 -16.80
CA LEU A 73 -8.17 -8.92 -17.22
C LEU A 73 -8.27 -9.82 -18.45
N THR A 74 -9.35 -10.60 -18.59
CA THR A 74 -9.47 -11.64 -19.61
C THR A 74 -10.16 -11.16 -20.89
N TYR A 75 -11.14 -10.26 -20.75
CA TYR A 75 -11.88 -9.77 -21.90
C TYR A 75 -11.12 -8.67 -22.63
N PRO A 76 -11.35 -8.51 -23.98
CA PRO A 76 -10.70 -7.46 -24.75
C PRO A 76 -11.14 -6.09 -24.25
N LEU A 77 -10.16 -5.24 -23.94
CA LEU A 77 -10.38 -3.85 -23.54
C LEU A 77 -10.51 -2.93 -24.76
N LEU A 78 -9.78 -3.29 -25.82
CA LEU A 78 -9.65 -2.54 -27.05
C LEU A 78 -9.55 -3.53 -28.21
N SER A 79 -10.23 -3.23 -29.30
CA SER A 79 -10.06 -3.90 -30.59
C SER A 79 -9.41 -2.92 -31.57
N ILE A 80 -8.32 -3.35 -32.19
CA ILE A 80 -7.53 -2.54 -33.12
C ILE A 80 -7.75 -3.12 -34.50
N ASP A 81 -8.30 -2.33 -35.42
CA ASP A 81 -8.42 -2.71 -36.85
C ASP A 81 -7.18 -2.20 -37.59
N LEU A 82 -6.34 -3.12 -37.98
CA LEU A 82 -5.15 -2.88 -38.80
C LEU A 82 -5.29 -3.60 -40.13
N LEU A 83 -5.48 -2.84 -41.23
CA LEU A 83 -5.55 -3.38 -42.61
C LEU A 83 -6.58 -4.50 -42.80
N GLY A 84 -7.68 -4.49 -42.04
CA GLY A 84 -8.75 -5.49 -42.15
C GLY A 84 -8.63 -6.69 -41.20
N GLU A 85 -7.57 -6.76 -40.40
CA GLU A 85 -7.45 -7.73 -39.31
C GLU A 85 -7.82 -7.10 -37.97
N LYS A 86 -8.77 -7.71 -37.26
CA LYS A 86 -9.15 -7.29 -35.90
C LYS A 86 -8.22 -7.96 -34.88
N ILE A 87 -7.48 -7.14 -34.15
CA ILE A 87 -6.60 -7.59 -33.10
C ILE A 87 -7.21 -7.19 -31.76
N ASP A 88 -7.68 -8.18 -31.01
CA ASP A 88 -8.22 -7.97 -29.67
C ASP A 88 -7.08 -7.81 -28.66
N ALA A 89 -7.11 -6.73 -27.89
CA ALA A 89 -6.13 -6.43 -26.86
C ALA A 89 -6.74 -6.60 -25.46
N SER A 90 -6.34 -7.67 -24.76
CA SER A 90 -6.62 -7.86 -23.34
C SER A 90 -5.33 -7.89 -22.52
N VAL A 91 -5.42 -7.60 -21.23
CA VAL A 91 -4.24 -7.62 -20.35
C VAL A 91 -3.61 -9.02 -20.30
N TRP A 92 -4.44 -10.04 -20.19
CA TRP A 92 -4.00 -11.44 -20.16
C TRP A 92 -3.29 -11.85 -21.45
N LEU A 93 -3.89 -11.55 -22.60
CA LEU A 93 -3.32 -11.86 -23.88
C LEU A 93 -2.02 -11.10 -24.14
N GLY A 94 -1.94 -9.84 -23.69
CA GLY A 94 -0.73 -9.02 -23.78
C GLY A 94 0.44 -9.63 -23.01
N VAL A 95 0.21 -10.06 -21.76
CA VAL A 95 1.22 -10.74 -20.94
C VAL A 95 1.66 -12.05 -21.59
N TRP A 96 0.72 -12.84 -22.11
CA TRP A 96 1.01 -14.11 -22.77
C TRP A 96 1.84 -13.92 -24.03
N LYS A 97 1.45 -13.00 -24.91
CA LYS A 97 2.19 -12.67 -26.14
C LYS A 97 3.62 -12.21 -25.83
N MET A 98 3.80 -11.32 -24.84
CA MET A 98 5.12 -10.86 -24.43
C MET A 98 5.98 -12.02 -23.93
N ALA A 99 5.40 -12.94 -23.15
CA ALA A 99 6.12 -14.11 -22.64
C ALA A 99 6.60 -15.05 -23.78
N THR A 100 5.77 -15.25 -24.82
CA THR A 100 6.10 -16.10 -25.97
C THR A 100 7.05 -15.46 -26.97
N GLN A 101 7.09 -14.12 -27.05
CA GLN A 101 7.96 -13.35 -27.93
C GLN A 101 9.39 -13.17 -27.39
N GLY A 102 9.73 -13.78 -26.25
CA GLY A 102 11.09 -13.70 -25.67
C GLY A 102 11.25 -12.63 -24.59
N PHE A 103 10.23 -11.81 -24.32
CA PHE A 103 10.26 -10.80 -23.24
C PHE A 103 9.71 -11.36 -21.92
N SER A 104 10.11 -12.59 -21.56
CA SER A 104 9.59 -13.32 -20.40
C SER A 104 9.76 -12.57 -19.07
N TYR A 105 10.88 -11.86 -18.89
CA TYR A 105 11.14 -11.07 -17.68
C TYR A 105 10.12 -9.93 -17.52
N THR A 106 9.88 -9.17 -18.56
CA THR A 106 8.91 -8.06 -18.57
C THR A 106 7.49 -8.57 -18.38
N ALA A 107 7.12 -9.65 -19.07
CA ALA A 107 5.83 -10.32 -18.91
C ALA A 107 5.57 -10.77 -17.47
N PHE A 108 6.58 -11.38 -16.83
CA PHE A 108 6.52 -11.82 -15.43
C PHE A 108 6.33 -10.64 -14.47
N LEU A 109 7.05 -9.54 -14.69
CA LEU A 109 6.96 -8.35 -13.85
C LEU A 109 5.58 -7.69 -13.96
N ILE A 110 5.05 -7.57 -15.18
CA ILE A 110 3.69 -7.05 -15.43
C ILE A 110 2.66 -7.98 -14.77
N PHE A 111 2.78 -9.30 -14.94
CA PHE A 111 1.88 -10.26 -14.32
C PHE A 111 1.82 -10.11 -12.81
N ILE A 112 2.98 -10.02 -12.15
CA ILE A 112 3.03 -9.83 -10.68
C ILE A 112 2.35 -8.51 -10.29
N CYS A 113 2.75 -7.40 -10.89
CA CYS A 113 2.29 -6.07 -10.45
C CYS A 113 0.84 -5.78 -10.87
N ALA A 114 0.42 -6.16 -12.09
CA ALA A 114 -0.91 -5.83 -12.61
C ALA A 114 -1.98 -6.85 -12.23
N VAL A 115 -1.62 -8.13 -12.08
CA VAL A 115 -2.59 -9.20 -11.83
C VAL A 115 -2.49 -9.71 -10.41
N PHE A 116 -1.31 -10.20 -10.03
CA PHE A 116 -1.15 -10.90 -8.75
C PHE A 116 -1.29 -9.97 -7.54
N MET A 117 -0.63 -8.81 -7.52
CA MET A 117 -0.63 -7.92 -6.35
C MET A 117 -2.00 -7.33 -6.02
N PRO A 118 -2.82 -6.83 -6.94
CA PRO A 118 -4.16 -6.35 -6.64
C PRO A 118 -5.08 -7.46 -6.11
N ILE A 119 -5.00 -8.66 -6.70
CA ILE A 119 -5.78 -9.81 -6.25
C ILE A 119 -5.35 -10.23 -4.84
N ALA A 120 -4.04 -10.36 -4.59
CA ALA A 120 -3.49 -10.69 -3.29
C ALA A 120 -3.89 -9.68 -2.21
N PHE A 121 -3.89 -8.38 -2.56
CA PHE A 121 -4.31 -7.30 -1.66
C PHE A 121 -5.80 -7.39 -1.31
N ALA A 122 -6.68 -7.57 -2.31
CA ALA A 122 -8.11 -7.70 -2.09
C ALA A 122 -8.43 -8.96 -1.26
N LEU A 123 -7.80 -10.10 -1.57
CA LEU A 123 -7.94 -11.35 -0.83
C LEU A 123 -7.49 -11.20 0.62
N LEU A 124 -6.37 -10.51 0.84
CA LEU A 124 -5.83 -10.27 2.17
C LEU A 124 -6.79 -9.42 3.04
N VAL A 125 -7.44 -8.41 2.45
CA VAL A 125 -8.44 -7.59 3.16
C VAL A 125 -9.65 -8.44 3.55
N ILE A 126 -10.11 -9.33 2.68
CA ILE A 126 -11.22 -10.26 2.97
C ILE A 126 -10.82 -11.25 4.07
N LEU A 127 -9.63 -11.84 3.99
CA LEU A 127 -9.12 -12.75 5.01
C LEU A 127 -8.98 -12.08 6.38
N LEU A 128 -8.57 -10.81 6.42
CA LEU A 128 -8.54 -10.04 7.66
C LEU A 128 -9.94 -9.85 8.24
N GLN A 129 -10.94 -9.51 7.39
CA GLN A 129 -12.32 -9.40 7.87
C GLN A 129 -12.85 -10.75 8.39
N LEU A 130 -12.57 -11.84 7.69
CA LEU A 130 -12.96 -13.19 8.11
C LEU A 130 -12.31 -13.57 9.44
N SER A 131 -11.01 -13.30 9.59
CA SER A 131 -10.27 -13.50 10.85
C SER A 131 -10.87 -12.69 11.99
N LYS A 132 -11.35 -11.47 11.73
CA LYS A 132 -12.04 -10.63 12.71
C LYS A 132 -13.36 -11.26 13.15
N MET A 133 -14.13 -11.84 12.22
CA MET A 133 -15.37 -12.57 12.53
C MET A 133 -15.10 -13.82 13.37
N MET A 134 -14.05 -14.56 13.05
CA MET A 134 -13.62 -15.76 13.79
C MET A 134 -12.87 -15.45 15.09
N LYS A 135 -12.66 -14.18 15.44
CA LYS A 135 -11.90 -13.71 16.60
C LYS A 135 -10.44 -14.23 16.65
N ILE A 136 -9.90 -14.60 15.50
CA ILE A 136 -8.50 -15.02 15.36
C ILE A 136 -7.61 -13.77 15.23
N LYS A 137 -6.41 -13.83 15.79
CA LYS A 137 -5.42 -12.74 15.73
C LYS A 137 -4.34 -13.05 14.68
N PRO A 138 -4.55 -12.73 13.39
CA PRO A 138 -3.68 -13.15 12.30
C PRO A 138 -2.50 -12.17 12.13
N ARG A 139 -1.47 -12.29 12.96
CA ARG A 139 -0.30 -11.40 12.91
C ARG A 139 0.37 -11.39 11.54
N ASN A 140 0.55 -12.56 10.93
CA ASN A 140 1.24 -12.67 9.64
C ASN A 140 0.47 -11.95 8.52
N LEU A 141 -0.86 -12.00 8.51
CA LEU A 141 -1.68 -11.28 7.52
C LEU A 141 -1.56 -9.76 7.69
N LEU A 142 -1.46 -9.28 8.94
CA LEU A 142 -1.28 -7.86 9.22
C LEU A 142 0.10 -7.35 8.77
N ILE A 143 1.13 -8.16 8.93
CA ILE A 143 2.48 -7.85 8.43
C ILE A 143 2.47 -7.84 6.90
N SER A 144 1.86 -8.86 6.27
CA SER A 144 1.73 -8.95 4.82
C SER A 144 0.98 -7.76 4.22
N LEU A 145 -0.02 -7.21 4.92
CA LEU A 145 -0.72 -6.00 4.48
C LEU A 145 0.25 -4.81 4.30
N GLY A 146 1.17 -4.63 5.25
CA GLY A 146 2.18 -3.58 5.18
C GLY A 146 3.17 -3.75 4.02
N TYR A 147 3.51 -5.01 3.68
CA TYR A 147 4.43 -5.30 2.57
C TYR A 147 3.76 -5.26 1.19
N ILE A 148 2.53 -5.75 1.07
CA ILE A 148 1.83 -5.84 -0.23
C ILE A 148 1.30 -4.47 -0.65
N LYS A 149 0.81 -3.66 0.29
CA LYS A 149 0.21 -2.36 0.01
C LYS A 149 1.05 -1.47 -0.94
N PRO A 150 2.37 -1.27 -0.76
CA PRO A 150 3.18 -0.43 -1.66
C PRO A 150 3.34 -0.98 -3.09
N TRP A 151 3.07 -2.27 -3.32
CA TRP A 151 3.21 -2.92 -4.63
C TRP A 151 1.94 -2.88 -5.47
N VAL A 152 0.83 -2.41 -4.90
CA VAL A 152 -0.44 -2.27 -5.61
C VAL A 152 -0.40 -0.95 -6.39
N MET A 153 -0.05 -1.03 -7.67
CA MET A 153 0.10 0.12 -8.58
C MET A 153 -0.87 0.01 -9.77
N PHE A 154 -2.11 -0.41 -9.53
CA PHE A 154 -3.09 -0.63 -10.59
C PHE A 154 -3.50 0.67 -11.30
N ASP A 155 -3.44 1.80 -10.61
CA ASP A 155 -3.66 3.15 -11.11
C ASP A 155 -2.64 3.55 -12.20
N VAL A 156 -1.39 3.12 -12.07
CA VAL A 156 -0.34 3.35 -13.08
C VAL A 156 -0.70 2.69 -14.41
N TYR A 157 -1.27 1.47 -14.37
CA TYR A 157 -1.73 0.78 -15.59
C TYR A 157 -2.90 1.49 -16.24
N LEU A 158 -3.80 2.09 -15.47
CA LEU A 158 -4.89 2.91 -16.01
C LEU A 158 -4.35 4.10 -16.81
N VAL A 159 -3.36 4.81 -16.26
CA VAL A 159 -2.72 5.93 -16.95
C VAL A 159 -1.97 5.44 -18.20
N ALA A 160 -1.20 4.36 -18.09
CA ALA A 160 -0.46 3.78 -19.22
C ALA A 160 -1.40 3.34 -20.36
N LEU A 161 -2.55 2.73 -20.02
CA LEU A 161 -3.57 2.38 -20.99
C LEU A 161 -4.15 3.62 -21.67
N GLY A 162 -4.45 4.67 -20.91
CA GLY A 162 -4.92 5.95 -21.44
C GLY A 162 -3.94 6.53 -22.46
N VAL A 163 -2.66 6.62 -22.11
CA VAL A 163 -1.61 7.11 -23.01
C VAL A 163 -1.50 6.25 -24.27
N SER A 164 -1.59 4.91 -24.11
CA SER A 164 -1.53 3.97 -25.24
C SER A 164 -2.69 4.17 -26.20
N ILE A 165 -3.92 4.40 -25.71
CA ILE A 165 -5.10 4.68 -26.53
C ILE A 165 -4.87 5.93 -27.41
N PHE A 166 -4.38 7.03 -26.82
CA PHE A 166 -4.11 8.25 -27.58
C PHE A 166 -3.05 8.02 -28.65
N LYS A 167 -1.98 7.30 -28.32
CA LYS A 167 -0.89 7.04 -29.27
C LYS A 167 -1.28 6.12 -30.42
N VAL A 168 -2.05 5.08 -30.14
CA VAL A 168 -2.47 4.11 -31.18
C VAL A 168 -3.55 4.71 -32.09
N ARG A 169 -4.40 5.60 -31.57
CA ARG A 169 -5.44 6.28 -32.36
C ARG A 169 -4.89 7.10 -33.53
N GLU A 170 -3.63 7.50 -33.48
CA GLU A 170 -2.96 8.21 -34.60
C GLU A 170 -2.67 7.29 -35.79
N TYR A 171 -2.57 5.97 -35.55
CA TYR A 171 -2.12 5.00 -36.56
C TYR A 171 -3.19 3.96 -36.97
N ALA A 172 -4.22 3.77 -36.15
CA ALA A 172 -5.24 2.74 -36.37
C ALA A 172 -6.62 3.18 -35.85
N THR A 173 -7.67 2.62 -36.43
CA THR A 173 -9.02 2.76 -35.90
C THR A 173 -9.17 1.91 -34.66
N LEU A 174 -9.53 2.56 -33.53
CA LEU A 174 -9.74 1.92 -32.25
C LEU A 174 -11.23 1.80 -31.95
N GLU A 175 -11.70 0.60 -31.75
CA GLU A 175 -12.99 0.32 -31.13
C GLU A 175 -12.80 0.05 -29.64
N VAL A 176 -13.52 0.82 -28.81
CA VAL A 176 -13.47 0.69 -27.36
C VAL A 176 -14.56 -0.26 -26.91
N ASP A 177 -14.17 -1.36 -26.28
CA ASP A 177 -15.10 -2.34 -25.76
C ASP A 177 -15.70 -1.94 -24.41
N ILE A 178 -16.89 -2.44 -24.11
CA ILE A 178 -17.59 -2.16 -22.84
C ILE A 178 -16.79 -2.65 -21.63
N TYR A 179 -15.92 -3.63 -21.80
CA TYR A 179 -15.05 -4.19 -20.74
C TYR A 179 -13.99 -3.20 -20.26
N LEU A 180 -13.66 -2.16 -21.04
CA LEU A 180 -12.83 -1.06 -20.58
C LEU A 180 -13.46 -0.35 -19.37
N ILE A 181 -14.79 -0.23 -19.33
CA ILE A 181 -15.50 0.36 -18.19
C ILE A 181 -15.27 -0.50 -16.93
N ALA A 182 -15.33 -1.84 -17.06
CA ALA A 182 -15.05 -2.75 -15.95
C ALA A 182 -13.60 -2.60 -15.42
N PHE A 183 -12.64 -2.43 -16.34
CA PHE A 183 -11.24 -2.18 -15.99
C PHE A 183 -11.08 -0.85 -15.24
N VAL A 184 -11.66 0.25 -15.74
CA VAL A 184 -11.63 1.57 -15.09
C VAL A 184 -12.28 1.51 -13.70
N PHE A 185 -13.44 0.86 -13.59
CA PHE A 185 -14.13 0.69 -12.30
C PHE A 185 -13.27 -0.10 -11.30
N THR A 186 -12.64 -1.18 -11.75
CA THR A 186 -11.73 -1.99 -10.92
C THR A 186 -10.54 -1.15 -10.44
N ALA A 187 -9.95 -0.34 -11.31
CA ALA A 187 -8.86 0.57 -10.96
C ALA A 187 -9.29 1.60 -9.91
N LEU A 188 -10.43 2.25 -10.11
CA LEU A 188 -10.96 3.22 -9.16
C LEU A 188 -11.29 2.60 -7.80
N LEU A 189 -11.91 1.41 -7.78
CA LEU A 189 -12.21 0.69 -6.53
C LEU A 189 -10.93 0.26 -5.81
N THR A 190 -9.91 -0.19 -6.55
CA THR A 190 -8.61 -0.57 -5.96
C THR A 190 -7.91 0.64 -5.36
N THR A 191 -7.89 1.77 -6.05
CA THR A 191 -7.34 3.03 -5.54
C THR A 191 -8.12 3.53 -4.32
N LEU A 192 -9.46 3.44 -4.36
CA LEU A 192 -10.30 3.79 -3.22
C LEU A 192 -9.99 2.91 -2.00
N LEU A 193 -9.89 1.60 -2.20
CA LEU A 193 -9.52 0.66 -1.15
C LEU A 193 -8.13 0.97 -0.58
N PHE A 194 -7.15 1.26 -1.45
CA PHE A 194 -5.79 1.61 -1.06
C PHE A 194 -5.73 2.87 -0.17
N ILE A 195 -6.49 3.91 -0.52
CA ILE A 195 -6.55 5.17 0.25
C ILE A 195 -7.28 4.96 1.59
N LYS A 196 -8.37 4.18 1.59
CA LYS A 196 -9.25 4.07 2.75
C LYS A 196 -8.76 3.07 3.79
N ILE A 197 -8.00 2.06 3.40
CA ILE A 197 -7.45 1.09 4.35
C ILE A 197 -6.24 1.68 5.07
N ASN A 198 -6.37 1.84 6.38
CA ASN A 198 -5.27 2.28 7.24
C ASN A 198 -4.72 1.08 8.03
N PRO A 199 -3.48 0.62 7.73
CA PRO A 199 -2.89 -0.53 8.41
C PRO A 199 -2.84 -0.37 9.93
N ASN A 200 -2.61 0.87 10.42
CA ASN A 200 -2.53 1.14 11.86
C ASN A 200 -3.84 0.92 12.60
N GLU A 201 -4.96 1.29 11.98
CA GLU A 201 -6.28 1.03 12.55
C GLU A 201 -6.59 -0.46 12.56
N VAL A 202 -6.28 -1.16 11.47
CA VAL A 202 -6.45 -2.61 11.39
C VAL A 202 -5.61 -3.30 12.46
N TRP A 203 -4.37 -2.87 12.69
CA TRP A 203 -3.55 -3.36 13.80
C TRP A 203 -4.21 -3.11 15.16
N ASN A 204 -4.78 -1.93 15.38
CA ASN A 204 -5.44 -1.59 16.65
C ASN A 204 -6.74 -2.36 16.88
N ASP A 205 -7.45 -2.72 15.81
CA ASP A 205 -8.65 -3.55 15.88
C ASP A 205 -8.35 -4.96 16.40
N PHE A 206 -7.24 -5.57 15.95
CA PHE A 206 -6.85 -6.92 16.36
C PHE A 206 -6.00 -6.95 17.63
N TYR A 207 -5.15 -5.96 17.81
CA TYR A 207 -4.24 -5.83 18.95
C TYR A 207 -4.40 -4.43 19.55
N PRO A 208 -5.44 -4.21 20.36
CA PRO A 208 -5.64 -2.92 21.01
C PRO A 208 -4.44 -2.60 21.88
N GLN A 209 -4.04 -1.34 21.86
CA GLN A 209 -2.94 -0.90 22.73
C GLN A 209 -3.41 -0.95 24.17
N SER A 210 -2.57 -1.53 25.04
CA SER A 210 -2.83 -1.50 26.47
C SER A 210 -2.89 -0.05 26.94
N LYS A 211 -3.94 0.25 27.70
CA LYS A 211 -4.11 1.50 28.43
C LYS A 211 -2.92 1.62 29.40
N ALA A 212 -2.13 2.60 29.29
CA ALA A 212 -1.18 2.96 30.32
C ALA A 212 0.29 3.04 29.85
N VAL A 213 0.59 4.21 29.36
CA VAL A 213 1.78 4.88 29.84
C VAL A 213 1.26 6.15 30.51
N ASN A 214 0.71 6.00 31.70
CA ASN A 214 0.16 7.13 32.47
C ASN A 214 1.25 7.96 33.17
N GLU A 215 2.52 7.59 33.05
CA GLU A 215 3.60 8.27 33.78
C GLU A 215 4.57 8.91 32.78
N LEU A 216 4.57 10.23 32.75
CA LEU A 216 5.55 11.07 32.04
C LEU A 216 7.02 10.74 32.41
N THR A 217 7.24 10.11 33.56
CA THR A 217 8.56 9.70 34.09
C THR A 217 9.26 8.62 33.24
N ARG A 218 8.55 7.95 32.33
CA ARG A 218 9.12 6.90 31.45
C ARG A 218 9.21 7.28 29.97
N ALA A 219 9.08 8.55 29.63
CA ALA A 219 9.10 9.03 28.25
C ALA A 219 10.43 8.72 27.52
N GLU A 220 11.55 8.71 28.25
CA GLU A 220 12.86 8.42 27.65
C GLU A 220 13.05 6.96 27.26
N SER A 221 12.40 6.02 27.96
CA SER A 221 12.45 4.59 27.67
C SER A 221 11.45 4.15 26.59
N LEU A 222 10.65 5.06 26.03
CA LEU A 222 9.65 4.74 25.01
C LEU A 222 10.35 4.39 23.70
N ARG A 223 10.11 3.18 23.19
CA ARG A 223 10.57 2.69 21.88
C ARG A 223 9.45 2.76 20.86
N TYR A 224 9.81 2.92 19.57
CA TYR A 224 8.88 2.97 18.45
C TYR A 224 9.19 1.89 17.42
N CYS A 225 8.16 1.15 17.00
CA CYS A 225 8.29 0.15 15.95
C CYS A 225 7.84 0.73 14.60
N HIS A 226 8.74 0.79 13.62
CA HIS A 226 8.41 1.29 12.27
C HIS A 226 7.46 0.37 11.49
N SER A 227 7.47 -0.95 11.76
CA SER A 227 6.64 -1.92 11.02
C SER A 227 5.16 -1.86 11.38
N CYS A 228 4.80 -1.73 12.68
CA CYS A 228 3.42 -1.69 13.14
C CYS A 228 3.03 -0.37 13.81
N GLN A 229 3.95 0.63 13.81
CA GLN A 229 3.79 1.97 14.38
C GLN A 229 3.33 1.97 15.86
N TYR A 230 3.78 0.94 16.60
CA TYR A 230 3.46 0.79 18.00
C TYR A 230 4.56 1.38 18.87
N SER A 231 4.16 2.21 19.87
CA SER A 231 5.07 2.75 20.89
C SER A 231 4.91 1.94 22.17
N PHE A 232 6.03 1.50 22.75
CA PHE A 232 6.07 0.65 23.95
C PHE A 232 7.34 0.92 24.77
N ILE A 233 7.36 0.46 26.01
CA ILE A 233 8.45 0.71 26.94
C ILE A 233 9.39 -0.50 27.03
N ASN A 234 8.84 -1.72 27.11
CA ASN A 234 9.62 -2.93 27.33
C ASN A 234 9.75 -3.71 26.02
N PRO A 235 10.90 -3.67 25.32
CA PRO A 235 11.18 -4.54 24.19
C PRO A 235 11.32 -5.99 24.67
N LEU A 236 10.93 -6.93 23.78
CA LEU A 236 11.25 -8.33 23.95
C LEU A 236 12.65 -8.58 23.39
N SER A 237 13.36 -9.56 23.94
CA SER A 237 14.65 -9.99 23.42
C SER A 237 14.50 -11.30 22.62
N ASP A 238 15.05 -11.34 21.41
CA ASP A 238 15.14 -12.55 20.60
C ASP A 238 16.26 -13.46 21.15
N ARG A 239 16.28 -14.74 20.72
CA ARG A 239 17.36 -15.72 21.05
C ARG A 239 18.76 -15.20 20.76
N LYS A 240 18.92 -14.22 19.88
CA LYS A 240 20.19 -13.56 19.53
C LYS A 240 20.44 -12.26 20.31
N GLY A 241 19.67 -11.96 21.36
CA GLY A 241 19.81 -10.73 22.16
C GLY A 241 19.35 -9.44 21.46
N ARG A 242 18.67 -9.54 20.31
CA ARG A 242 18.17 -8.36 19.57
C ARG A 242 16.83 -7.90 20.12
N GLU A 243 16.66 -6.59 20.26
CA GLU A 243 15.37 -6.01 20.67
C GLU A 243 14.30 -6.18 19.58
N ILE A 244 13.19 -6.79 19.93
CA ILE A 244 12.05 -7.04 19.06
C ILE A 244 10.77 -6.42 19.60
N CYS A 245 9.89 -6.01 18.71
CA CYS A 245 8.60 -5.44 19.03
C CYS A 245 7.66 -6.50 19.63
N PRO A 246 7.02 -6.26 20.81
CA PRO A 246 6.11 -7.22 21.41
C PRO A 246 4.83 -7.46 20.60
N ARG A 247 4.50 -6.54 19.66
CA ARG A 247 3.27 -6.61 18.86
C ARG A 247 3.46 -7.38 17.54
N CYS A 248 4.48 -7.05 16.77
CA CYS A 248 4.72 -7.63 15.45
C CYS A 248 5.96 -8.53 15.36
N PHE A 249 6.81 -8.55 16.41
CA PHE A 249 8.07 -9.29 16.48
C PHE A 249 9.13 -8.85 15.45
N SER A 250 8.93 -7.71 14.80
CA SER A 250 9.98 -7.13 13.97
C SER A 250 11.12 -6.57 14.82
N GLN A 251 12.32 -6.59 14.28
CA GLN A 251 13.49 -6.00 14.91
C GLN A 251 13.33 -4.47 14.95
N ILE A 252 13.61 -3.86 16.12
CA ILE A 252 13.37 -2.44 16.36
C ILE A 252 14.57 -1.61 15.92
N ASP A 253 15.74 -1.96 16.41
CA ASP A 253 16.96 -1.21 16.17
C ASP A 253 17.81 -1.88 15.07
N ILE A 254 17.80 -1.28 13.88
CA ILE A 254 18.79 -1.53 12.85
C ILE A 254 19.89 -0.48 13.03
N PRO A 255 21.16 -0.89 13.21
CA PRO A 255 22.26 0.06 13.37
C PRO A 255 22.27 1.12 12.28
N PRO A 256 22.54 2.39 12.58
CA PRO A 256 22.51 3.48 11.59
C PRO A 256 23.50 3.27 10.45
N SER A 257 24.63 2.60 10.71
CA SER A 257 25.59 2.20 9.69
C SER A 257 24.98 1.29 8.61
N ILE A 258 24.18 0.30 9.00
CA ILE A 258 23.53 -0.62 8.05
C ILE A 258 22.43 0.11 7.26
N LYS A 259 21.69 1.01 7.90
CA LYS A 259 20.70 1.84 7.18
C LYS A 259 21.38 2.70 6.13
N LEU A 260 22.46 3.37 6.49
CA LEU A 260 23.24 4.23 5.59
C LEU A 260 23.83 3.43 4.41
N GLN A 261 24.44 2.28 4.67
CA GLN A 261 24.96 1.40 3.62
C GLN A 261 23.88 0.95 2.63
N ARG A 262 22.70 0.56 3.11
CA ARG A 262 21.57 0.18 2.25
C ARG A 262 21.08 1.35 1.41
N THR A 263 21.00 2.54 1.99
CA THR A 263 20.59 3.75 1.26
C THR A 263 21.60 4.10 0.16
N TRP A 264 22.89 4.06 0.44
CA TRP A 264 23.93 4.28 -0.56
C TRP A 264 23.93 3.22 -1.67
N ALA A 265 23.76 1.94 -1.31
CA ALA A 265 23.69 0.85 -2.29
C ALA A 265 22.50 1.03 -3.24
N LEU A 266 21.33 1.38 -2.71
CA LEU A 266 20.12 1.61 -3.52
C LEU A 266 20.28 2.87 -4.40
N LEU A 267 20.88 3.92 -3.88
CA LEU A 267 21.11 5.16 -4.63
C LEU A 267 22.08 4.91 -5.79
N LEU A 268 23.19 4.24 -5.55
CA LEU A 268 24.17 3.90 -6.61
C LEU A 268 23.54 2.96 -7.65
N ALA A 269 22.79 1.94 -7.21
CA ALA A 269 22.07 1.05 -8.13
C ALA A 269 21.07 1.85 -8.99
N GLY A 270 20.32 2.78 -8.39
CA GLY A 270 19.39 3.63 -9.11
C GLY A 270 20.07 4.51 -10.15
N ILE A 271 21.21 5.15 -9.82
CA ILE A 271 21.99 5.96 -10.77
C ILE A 271 22.52 5.09 -11.91
N ILE A 272 23.08 3.91 -11.62
CA ILE A 272 23.60 2.99 -12.64
C ILE A 272 22.47 2.55 -13.58
N MET A 273 21.26 2.25 -13.07
CA MET A 273 20.14 1.84 -13.91
C MET A 273 19.49 3.00 -14.68
N LEU A 274 19.59 4.23 -14.17
CA LEU A 274 19.06 5.41 -14.85
C LEU A 274 19.79 5.66 -16.18
N PHE A 275 21.10 5.39 -16.23
CA PHE A 275 21.91 5.62 -17.41
C PHE A 275 21.44 4.77 -18.62
N PRO A 276 21.36 3.43 -18.56
CA PRO A 276 20.84 2.63 -19.68
C PRO A 276 19.37 2.90 -19.96
N ALA A 277 18.54 3.19 -18.94
CA ALA A 277 17.12 3.45 -19.12
C ALA A 277 16.83 4.69 -19.98
N ASN A 278 17.71 5.69 -19.96
CA ASN A 278 17.54 6.92 -20.74
C ASN A 278 18.32 6.93 -22.08
N LEU A 279 19.40 6.16 -22.18
CA LEU A 279 20.27 6.18 -23.37
C LEU A 279 19.98 5.06 -24.36
N LEU A 280 19.46 3.91 -23.87
CA LEU A 280 19.13 2.81 -24.75
C LEU A 280 17.72 2.97 -25.32
N PRO A 281 17.51 2.74 -26.64
CA PRO A 281 16.19 2.80 -27.22
C PRO A 281 15.31 1.68 -26.62
N MET A 282 14.13 2.05 -26.08
CA MET A 282 13.21 1.08 -25.48
C MET A 282 12.57 0.16 -26.52
N SER A 283 12.44 0.60 -27.75
CA SER A 283 11.87 -0.19 -28.85
C SER A 283 12.48 0.25 -30.18
N VAL A 284 12.83 -0.72 -30.99
CA VAL A 284 13.24 -0.52 -32.38
C VAL A 284 12.14 -1.09 -33.25
N VAL A 285 11.44 -0.25 -34.01
CA VAL A 285 10.42 -0.66 -34.98
C VAL A 285 11.09 -0.80 -36.33
N TYR A 286 11.19 -2.02 -36.83
CA TYR A 286 11.58 -2.27 -38.21
C TYR A 286 10.34 -2.17 -39.09
N LEU A 287 10.26 -1.15 -39.95
CA LEU A 287 9.30 -1.06 -41.02
C LEU A 287 9.88 -1.85 -42.19
N ASN A 288 9.32 -3.01 -42.50
CA ASN A 288 9.57 -3.77 -43.74
C ASN A 288 8.57 -3.33 -44.77
#